data_3a7492e509d1f0145171d5e4bcd41138
#
_entry.id   3a7492e509d1f0145171d5e4bcd41138
#
_cell.length_a   1.000
_cell.length_b   1.000
_cell.length_c   1.000
_cell.angle_alpha   90.00
_cell.angle_beta   90.00
_cell.angle_gamma   90.00
#
_symmetry.space_group_name_H-M   'P 1'
#
loop_
_entity.id
_entity.type
_entity.pdbx_description
1 polymer ?
#
loop_
_entity_poly.entity_id
_entity_poly.type
_entity_poly.pdbx_seq_one_letter_code
_entity_poly.pdbx_strand_id
1 'polypeptide(L)'
;MYFVYRIRFELADKKYTKQLLKKKNIKPVDNINTYNPVCDINASNNVKYQPVVVGMGPAGLFAAYILALNEFKPIIIDRGKTVEDRVKDVEDYWNNGKLNLNSNVQYGEGGAGTFSDGKLSTGIKDKQARKEFLLDTFIKYGAKENIKYDSKPHVGSDVLRGVIKGLRDRITELGGEIYYDTLFKDLEVSDGAVKGVVISKNGHDEHIDTDTVILALGHSSRDTFRMLYNKDYLKDYIVSKNFAVGFRVIHKQSFIDKSQYGPDYDRIYNGLLPASPYKLTHNLKEGGGVYSFCMCPGGYVVNASSTDNGICVNGMSNVDRNSGYANSAIVVSIGPDDYNVTGSPLDGINYQEMIENKIYNLGQGKILISRFSDYADALGYKRDYDRLDIEEDKAILGLYTNGDLSKVYSDRINKAFIEGMEHFDNIIKGYTGSDPLLCGVESRTSSPITMLRNEKMYMNVKGLYPAGEGAGHAGGIVSAAIDGMKIGEMIVKGDLL
;
A
#
# COMPACT_ATOMS: atom_id res chain seq x y z
N MET A 1 0.92 -30.23 12.73
CA MET A 1 0.70 -29.24 11.62
C MET A 1 0.48 -30.01 10.33
N TYR A 2 -0.44 -29.57 9.45
CA TYR A 2 -0.75 -30.24 8.19
C TYR A 2 -0.63 -29.23 7.06
N PHE A 3 -0.02 -29.64 5.94
CA PHE A 3 -0.11 -28.89 4.70
C PHE A 3 -1.47 -29.16 4.05
N VAL A 4 -2.21 -28.09 3.76
CA VAL A 4 -3.53 -28.18 3.11
C VAL A 4 -3.41 -27.68 1.69
N TYR A 5 -3.72 -28.54 0.74
CA TYR A 5 -3.72 -28.23 -0.69
C TYR A 5 -5.12 -28.19 -1.23
N ARG A 6 -5.38 -27.20 -2.09
CA ARG A 6 -6.58 -27.19 -2.95
C ARG A 6 -6.11 -27.51 -4.36
N ILE A 7 -6.60 -28.62 -4.89
CA ILE A 7 -6.22 -29.13 -6.21
C ILE A 7 -7.44 -29.00 -7.13
N ARG A 8 -7.26 -28.48 -8.34
CA ARG A 8 -8.22 -28.53 -9.43
C ARG A 8 -7.81 -29.66 -10.35
N PHE A 9 -8.77 -30.47 -10.80
CA PHE A 9 -8.55 -31.52 -11.77
C PHE A 9 -9.78 -31.66 -12.70
N GLU A 10 -9.55 -32.11 -13.91
CA GLU A 10 -10.57 -32.47 -14.86
C GLU A 10 -10.72 -33.99 -14.90
N LEU A 11 -11.96 -34.46 -15.01
CA LEU A 11 -12.22 -35.90 -15.10
C LEU A 11 -12.07 -36.35 -16.55
N ALA A 12 -11.17 -37.31 -16.77
CA ALA A 12 -11.04 -38.00 -18.05
C ALA A 12 -12.34 -38.71 -18.48
N ASP A 13 -13.12 -39.19 -17.48
CA ASP A 13 -14.42 -39.84 -17.72
C ASP A 13 -15.50 -39.25 -16.81
N LYS A 14 -16.43 -38.54 -17.44
CA LYS A 14 -17.54 -37.84 -16.75
C LYS A 14 -18.51 -38.78 -15.99
N LYS A 15 -18.49 -40.09 -16.25
CA LYS A 15 -19.35 -41.05 -15.52
C LYS A 15 -19.08 -41.05 -14.00
N TYR A 16 -17.86 -40.70 -13.57
CA TYR A 16 -17.50 -40.64 -12.15
C TYR A 16 -17.93 -39.35 -11.45
N THR A 17 -18.45 -38.35 -12.16
CA THR A 17 -18.81 -37.02 -11.61
C THR A 17 -19.78 -37.14 -10.42
N LYS A 18 -20.88 -37.89 -10.57
CA LYS A 18 -21.87 -38.07 -9.50
C LYS A 18 -21.30 -38.76 -8.26
N GLN A 19 -20.38 -39.69 -8.42
CA GLN A 19 -19.73 -40.39 -7.31
C GLN A 19 -18.77 -39.50 -6.55
N LEU A 20 -17.97 -38.69 -7.27
CA LEU A 20 -17.00 -37.76 -6.69
C LEU A 20 -17.68 -36.61 -5.96
N LEU A 21 -18.73 -36.02 -6.50
CA LEU A 21 -19.49 -34.95 -5.87
C LEU A 21 -20.18 -35.34 -4.55
N LYS A 22 -20.29 -36.64 -4.26
CA LYS A 22 -20.78 -37.13 -2.94
C LYS A 22 -19.70 -36.97 -1.84
N LYS A 23 -18.44 -36.76 -2.19
CA LYS A 23 -17.37 -36.57 -1.21
C LYS A 23 -17.36 -35.13 -0.70
N LYS A 24 -17.36 -34.96 0.65
CA LYS A 24 -17.41 -33.61 1.31
C LYS A 24 -16.35 -32.62 0.82
N ASN A 25 -15.20 -33.11 0.35
CA ASN A 25 -14.05 -32.29 -0.03
C ASN A 25 -13.97 -32.01 -1.54
N ILE A 26 -14.95 -32.46 -2.33
CA ILE A 26 -14.97 -32.24 -3.78
C ILE A 26 -16.18 -31.39 -4.12
N LYS A 27 -15.93 -30.30 -4.83
CA LYS A 27 -16.97 -29.40 -5.33
C LYS A 27 -16.81 -29.21 -6.82
N PRO A 28 -17.91 -29.08 -7.57
CA PRO A 28 -17.81 -28.70 -8.97
C PRO A 28 -17.17 -27.29 -9.03
N VAL A 29 -16.36 -27.08 -10.03
CA VAL A 29 -15.88 -25.77 -10.40
C VAL A 29 -16.63 -25.40 -11.66
N ASP A 30 -17.64 -24.55 -11.50
CA ASP A 30 -18.31 -23.94 -12.62
C ASP A 30 -17.31 -23.06 -13.38
N ASN A 31 -17.58 -22.77 -14.63
CA ASN A 31 -16.75 -22.08 -15.60
C ASN A 31 -15.59 -21.26 -15.03
N ILE A 32 -14.37 -21.54 -15.46
CA ILE A 32 -13.20 -20.70 -15.19
C ILE A 32 -13.46 -19.40 -15.92
N ASN A 33 -13.86 -18.36 -15.18
CA ASN A 33 -13.89 -17.04 -15.77
C ASN A 33 -12.45 -16.67 -16.11
N THR A 34 -12.18 -16.48 -17.39
CA THR A 34 -10.93 -15.91 -17.90
C THR A 34 -11.18 -14.43 -18.14
N TYR A 35 -10.30 -13.60 -17.63
CA TYR A 35 -10.36 -12.16 -17.89
C TYR A 35 -9.77 -11.88 -19.28
N ASN A 36 -10.54 -11.19 -20.12
CA ASN A 36 -10.03 -10.62 -21.35
C ASN A 36 -9.81 -9.12 -21.17
N PRO A 37 -8.53 -8.65 -21.17
CA PRO A 37 -8.23 -7.23 -21.03
C PRO A 37 -8.54 -6.41 -22.29
N VAL A 38 -8.73 -7.07 -23.45
CA VAL A 38 -9.08 -6.42 -24.70
C VAL A 38 -10.59 -6.44 -24.85
N CYS A 39 -11.18 -5.27 -25.00
CA CYS A 39 -12.61 -5.13 -25.25
C CYS A 39 -12.87 -5.23 -26.77
N ASP A 40 -13.93 -5.97 -27.16
CA ASP A 40 -14.33 -6.13 -28.57
C ASP A 40 -14.98 -4.86 -29.17
N ILE A 41 -14.47 -3.69 -28.83
CA ILE A 41 -15.04 -2.41 -29.22
C ILE A 41 -13.95 -1.58 -29.92
N ASN A 42 -14.21 -1.12 -31.12
CA ASN A 42 -13.36 -0.14 -31.84
C ASN A 42 -13.50 1.27 -31.23
N ALA A 43 -13.34 1.36 -29.89
CA ALA A 43 -13.55 2.60 -29.16
C ALA A 43 -12.38 3.59 -29.34
N SER A 44 -11.17 3.10 -29.61
CA SER A 44 -9.98 3.93 -29.82
C SER A 44 -10.11 4.89 -31.02
N ASN A 45 -10.91 4.53 -32.01
CA ASN A 45 -11.14 5.38 -33.21
C ASN A 45 -11.93 6.68 -32.90
N ASN A 46 -12.54 6.79 -31.73
CA ASN A 46 -13.35 7.94 -31.31
C ASN A 46 -12.66 8.82 -30.26
N VAL A 47 -11.43 8.50 -29.86
CA VAL A 47 -10.71 9.25 -28.83
C VAL A 47 -10.01 10.44 -29.48
N LYS A 48 -10.44 11.65 -29.11
CA LYS A 48 -9.85 12.90 -29.59
C LYS A 48 -8.49 13.19 -28.99
N TYR A 49 -8.34 12.86 -27.68
CA TYR A 49 -7.15 13.13 -26.90
C TYR A 49 -6.66 11.87 -26.19
N GLN A 50 -5.36 11.80 -25.93
CA GLN A 50 -4.76 10.73 -25.12
C GLN A 50 -5.24 10.85 -23.66
N PRO A 51 -5.69 9.75 -23.01
CA PRO A 51 -5.98 9.77 -21.58
C PRO A 51 -4.72 10.06 -20.78
N VAL A 52 -4.83 10.90 -19.75
CA VAL A 52 -3.74 11.22 -18.83
C VAL A 52 -3.90 10.44 -17.54
N VAL A 53 -2.85 9.74 -17.11
CA VAL A 53 -2.78 9.01 -15.84
C VAL A 53 -1.79 9.69 -14.93
N VAL A 54 -2.25 10.20 -13.78
CA VAL A 54 -1.41 10.89 -12.81
C VAL A 54 -1.02 9.94 -11.69
N GLY A 55 0.26 9.57 -11.67
CA GLY A 55 0.84 8.63 -10.71
C GLY A 55 1.02 7.22 -11.28
N MET A 56 2.20 6.66 -11.03
CA MET A 56 2.66 5.38 -11.59
C MET A 56 2.72 4.27 -10.53
N GLY A 57 1.84 4.34 -9.53
CA GLY A 57 1.57 3.26 -8.59
C GLY A 57 0.74 2.14 -9.23
N PRO A 58 0.37 1.07 -8.45
CA PRO A 58 -0.36 -0.07 -9.01
C PRO A 58 -1.67 0.31 -9.72
N ALA A 59 -2.41 1.30 -9.21
CA ALA A 59 -3.64 1.77 -9.86
C ALA A 59 -3.37 2.42 -11.22
N GLY A 60 -2.40 3.33 -11.28
CA GLY A 60 -2.05 4.03 -12.53
C GLY A 60 -1.44 3.10 -13.56
N LEU A 61 -0.49 2.23 -13.16
CA LEU A 61 0.13 1.24 -14.04
C LEU A 61 -0.89 0.32 -14.70
N PHE A 62 -1.82 -0.24 -13.92
CA PHE A 62 -2.81 -1.16 -14.46
C PHE A 62 -3.93 -0.45 -15.23
N ALA A 63 -4.31 0.79 -14.87
CA ALA A 63 -5.20 1.60 -15.69
C ALA A 63 -4.56 1.89 -17.06
N ALA A 64 -3.31 2.36 -17.06
CA ALA A 64 -2.57 2.63 -18.29
C ALA A 64 -2.35 1.35 -19.13
N TYR A 65 -2.06 0.21 -18.48
CA TYR A 65 -1.88 -1.05 -19.18
C TYR A 65 -3.16 -1.51 -19.89
N ILE A 66 -4.34 -1.42 -19.25
CA ILE A 66 -5.62 -1.72 -19.89
C ILE A 66 -5.90 -0.76 -21.05
N LEU A 67 -5.68 0.54 -20.87
CA LEU A 67 -5.82 1.53 -21.93
C LEU A 67 -4.90 1.22 -23.11
N ALA A 68 -3.62 0.93 -22.87
CA ALA A 68 -2.64 0.64 -23.90
C ALA A 68 -2.96 -0.66 -24.68
N LEU A 69 -3.45 -1.71 -23.99
CA LEU A 69 -3.91 -2.95 -24.63
C LEU A 69 -5.11 -2.72 -25.55
N ASN A 70 -5.85 -1.64 -25.35
CA ASN A 70 -7.00 -1.24 -26.17
C ASN A 70 -6.68 -0.03 -27.08
N GLU A 71 -5.40 0.22 -27.39
CA GLU A 71 -4.89 1.19 -28.35
C GLU A 71 -5.13 2.69 -27.99
N PHE A 72 -5.44 3.02 -26.73
CA PHE A 72 -5.70 4.38 -26.27
C PHE A 72 -4.42 5.25 -26.08
N LYS A 73 -3.24 4.66 -26.08
CA LYS A 73 -1.92 5.33 -25.97
C LYS A 73 -1.87 6.35 -24.80
N PRO A 74 -2.02 5.92 -23.54
CA PRO A 74 -2.09 6.85 -22.42
C PRO A 74 -0.80 7.62 -22.20
N ILE A 75 -0.89 8.85 -21.68
CA ILE A 75 0.21 9.62 -21.13
C ILE A 75 0.23 9.40 -19.62
N ILE A 76 1.32 8.87 -19.09
CA ILE A 76 1.50 8.68 -17.64
C ILE A 76 2.42 9.78 -17.13
N ILE A 77 2.03 10.44 -16.05
CA ILE A 77 2.81 11.48 -15.39
C ILE A 77 3.17 10.98 -13.99
N ASP A 78 4.46 10.98 -13.64
CA ASP A 78 4.89 10.74 -12.26
C ASP A 78 5.89 11.81 -11.82
N ARG A 79 5.71 12.30 -10.58
CA ARG A 79 6.62 13.31 -10.02
C ARG A 79 8.01 12.78 -9.74
N GLY A 80 8.13 11.46 -9.53
CA GLY A 80 9.40 10.81 -9.25
C GLY A 80 10.05 10.22 -10.48
N LYS A 81 11.11 9.47 -10.22
CA LYS A 81 11.99 8.91 -11.23
C LYS A 81 11.61 7.48 -11.62
N THR A 82 12.31 6.94 -12.61
CA THR A 82 12.30 5.50 -12.94
C THR A 82 12.66 4.67 -11.73
N VAL A 83 12.21 3.43 -11.65
CA VAL A 83 12.48 2.55 -10.51
C VAL A 83 14.00 2.39 -10.26
N GLU A 84 14.81 2.41 -11.29
CA GLU A 84 16.27 2.28 -11.23
C GLU A 84 16.94 3.50 -10.55
N ASP A 85 16.50 4.71 -10.89
CA ASP A 85 17.06 5.93 -10.29
C ASP A 85 16.42 6.24 -8.94
N ARG A 86 15.14 5.90 -8.77
CA ARG A 86 14.43 6.00 -7.49
C ARG A 86 15.08 5.14 -6.39
N VAL A 87 15.60 3.96 -6.73
CA VAL A 87 16.33 3.11 -5.78
C VAL A 87 17.55 3.88 -5.22
N LYS A 88 18.30 4.59 -6.09
CA LYS A 88 19.46 5.38 -5.66
C LYS A 88 19.05 6.52 -4.71
N ASP A 89 17.97 7.25 -5.02
CA ASP A 89 17.44 8.31 -4.16
C ASP A 89 17.02 7.77 -2.79
N VAL A 90 16.38 6.60 -2.75
CA VAL A 90 15.93 5.96 -1.52
C VAL A 90 17.12 5.45 -0.69
N GLU A 91 18.12 4.84 -1.32
CA GLU A 91 19.35 4.40 -0.65
C GLU A 91 20.17 5.57 -0.12
N ASP A 92 20.26 6.69 -0.85
CA ASP A 92 20.93 7.90 -0.36
C ASP A 92 20.20 8.51 0.84
N TYR A 93 18.86 8.45 0.84
CA TYR A 93 18.08 8.88 1.99
C TYR A 93 18.30 7.97 3.21
N TRP A 94 18.27 6.66 3.06
CA TRP A 94 18.47 5.73 4.17
C TRP A 94 19.87 5.78 4.75
N ASN A 95 20.90 5.93 3.90
CA ASN A 95 22.30 5.92 4.33
C ASN A 95 22.79 7.30 4.79
N ASN A 96 22.36 8.37 4.13
CA ASN A 96 22.94 9.72 4.29
C ASN A 96 21.91 10.77 4.76
N GLY A 97 20.63 10.43 4.90
CA GLY A 97 19.56 11.35 5.31
C GLY A 97 19.17 12.37 4.23
N LYS A 98 19.57 12.18 2.97
CA LYS A 98 19.25 13.10 1.87
C LYS A 98 17.93 12.74 1.21
N LEU A 99 16.85 13.33 1.68
CA LEU A 99 15.51 13.11 1.11
C LEU A 99 15.35 13.85 -0.21
N ASN A 100 15.00 13.12 -1.28
CA ASN A 100 14.46 13.70 -2.50
C ASN A 100 12.93 13.79 -2.36
N LEU A 101 12.38 15.01 -2.34
CA LEU A 101 10.95 15.27 -2.10
C LEU A 101 10.03 14.72 -3.21
N ASN A 102 10.55 14.58 -4.42
CA ASN A 102 9.77 14.08 -5.55
C ASN A 102 10.05 12.60 -5.88
N SER A 103 11.19 12.05 -5.44
CA SER A 103 11.56 10.66 -5.71
C SER A 103 12.03 9.97 -4.42
N ASN A 104 11.19 9.14 -3.82
CA ASN A 104 11.43 8.55 -2.50
C ASN A 104 10.58 7.26 -2.31
N VAL A 105 10.41 6.77 -1.09
CA VAL A 105 9.61 5.56 -0.82
C VAL A 105 8.13 5.71 -1.21
N GLN A 106 7.60 6.93 -1.29
CA GLN A 106 6.19 7.19 -1.61
C GLN A 106 5.97 7.52 -3.10
N TYR A 107 6.89 8.27 -3.71
CA TYR A 107 6.77 8.82 -5.06
C TYR A 107 7.76 8.19 -6.03
N GLY A 108 7.32 8.05 -7.26
CA GLY A 108 8.07 7.49 -8.37
C GLY A 108 7.49 6.17 -8.87
N GLU A 109 8.09 5.64 -9.90
CA GLU A 109 7.65 4.46 -10.62
C GLU A 109 7.36 3.27 -9.69
N GLY A 110 6.17 2.68 -9.82
CA GLY A 110 5.67 1.59 -8.99
C GLY A 110 5.00 2.03 -7.69
N GLY A 111 5.05 3.33 -7.32
CA GLY A 111 4.43 3.88 -6.11
C GLY A 111 5.03 3.33 -4.82
N ALA A 112 4.36 3.54 -3.68
CA ALA A 112 4.82 3.09 -2.36
C ALA A 112 4.98 1.56 -2.25
N GLY A 113 4.23 0.80 -3.07
CA GLY A 113 4.31 -0.66 -3.11
C GLY A 113 5.69 -1.22 -3.47
N THR A 114 6.50 -0.48 -4.22
CA THR A 114 7.85 -0.89 -4.66
C THR A 114 8.79 -1.17 -3.48
N PHE A 115 8.67 -0.43 -2.38
CA PHE A 115 9.48 -0.57 -1.17
C PHE A 115 8.63 -1.13 -0.02
N SER A 116 7.91 -2.22 -0.27
CA SER A 116 7.06 -2.92 0.69
C SER A 116 7.36 -4.43 0.72
N ASP A 117 6.63 -5.21 1.51
CA ASP A 117 6.70 -6.68 1.45
C ASP A 117 6.11 -7.25 0.14
N GLY A 118 5.40 -6.44 -0.65
CA GLY A 118 4.81 -6.93 -1.89
C GLY A 118 3.67 -7.93 -1.69
N LYS A 119 2.87 -7.80 -0.62
CA LYS A 119 1.73 -8.68 -0.35
C LYS A 119 0.69 -8.61 -1.45
N LEU A 120 0.26 -9.79 -1.91
CA LEU A 120 -0.77 -9.94 -2.95
C LEU A 120 -2.11 -10.47 -2.41
N SER A 121 -2.24 -10.57 -1.09
CA SER A 121 -3.52 -10.92 -0.45
C SER A 121 -4.49 -9.75 -0.54
N THR A 122 -5.73 -10.03 -0.90
CA THR A 122 -6.80 -9.02 -0.97
C THR A 122 -8.14 -9.60 -0.52
N GLY A 123 -8.97 -8.77 0.10
CA GLY A 123 -10.36 -9.10 0.43
C GLY A 123 -11.36 -8.79 -0.69
N ILE A 124 -10.91 -8.24 -1.82
CA ILE A 124 -11.80 -7.88 -2.93
C ILE A 124 -12.43 -9.13 -3.54
N LYS A 125 -13.76 -9.09 -3.69
CA LYS A 125 -14.50 -10.10 -4.45
C LYS A 125 -14.44 -9.74 -5.94
N ASP A 126 -13.53 -10.36 -6.66
CA ASP A 126 -13.39 -10.20 -8.11
C ASP A 126 -14.07 -11.36 -8.84
N LYS A 127 -15.18 -11.06 -9.52
CA LYS A 127 -15.94 -12.05 -10.30
C LYS A 127 -15.45 -12.21 -11.74
N GLN A 128 -14.56 -11.33 -12.19
CA GLN A 128 -14.11 -11.28 -13.58
C GLN A 128 -12.67 -11.75 -13.78
N ALA A 129 -12.06 -12.35 -12.75
CA ALA A 129 -10.70 -12.91 -12.79
C ALA A 129 -9.58 -11.87 -13.12
N ARG A 130 -9.77 -10.60 -12.75
CA ARG A 130 -8.72 -9.58 -12.89
C ARG A 130 -7.52 -9.87 -12.00
N LYS A 131 -7.77 -10.45 -10.81
CA LYS A 131 -6.71 -10.88 -9.92
C LYS A 131 -5.81 -11.91 -10.59
N GLU A 132 -6.37 -12.90 -11.25
CA GLU A 132 -5.63 -13.93 -11.96
C GLU A 132 -4.77 -13.30 -13.08
N PHE A 133 -5.34 -12.39 -13.86
CA PHE A 133 -4.61 -11.65 -14.90
C PHE A 133 -3.46 -10.82 -14.31
N LEU A 134 -3.66 -10.18 -13.17
CA LEU A 134 -2.61 -9.44 -12.46
C LEU A 134 -1.48 -10.39 -12.04
N LEU A 135 -1.80 -11.54 -11.44
CA LEU A 135 -0.79 -12.51 -11.02
C LEU A 135 -0.02 -13.09 -12.22
N ASP A 136 -0.72 -13.38 -13.33
CA ASP A 136 -0.09 -13.81 -14.58
C ASP A 136 0.83 -12.75 -15.16
N THR A 137 0.43 -11.49 -15.09
CA THR A 137 1.25 -10.36 -15.49
C THR A 137 2.51 -10.25 -14.64
N PHE A 138 2.38 -10.40 -13.32
CA PHE A 138 3.53 -10.37 -12.41
C PHE A 138 4.51 -11.52 -12.70
N ILE A 139 4.01 -12.74 -12.93
CA ILE A 139 4.84 -13.90 -13.28
C ILE A 139 5.54 -13.68 -14.62
N LYS A 140 4.82 -13.15 -15.62
CA LYS A 140 5.40 -12.82 -16.92
C LYS A 140 6.61 -11.89 -16.81
N TYR A 141 6.62 -11.00 -15.83
CA TYR A 141 7.70 -10.02 -15.62
C TYR A 141 8.62 -10.36 -14.44
N GLY A 142 8.66 -11.61 -13.98
CA GLY A 142 9.71 -12.13 -13.09
C GLY A 142 9.29 -12.55 -11.70
N ALA A 143 8.02 -12.42 -11.33
CA ALA A 143 7.55 -13.02 -10.09
C ALA A 143 7.50 -14.56 -10.19
N LYS A 144 7.70 -15.23 -9.05
CA LYS A 144 7.64 -16.69 -9.01
C LYS A 144 6.20 -17.20 -9.18
N GLU A 145 6.03 -18.37 -9.80
CA GLU A 145 4.72 -18.98 -10.04
C GLU A 145 3.94 -19.29 -8.76
N ASN A 146 4.62 -19.49 -7.63
CA ASN A 146 3.98 -19.81 -6.36
C ASN A 146 2.98 -18.74 -5.89
N ILE A 147 3.08 -17.49 -6.35
CA ILE A 147 2.11 -16.44 -6.02
C ILE A 147 0.67 -16.76 -6.41
N LYS A 148 0.45 -17.70 -7.34
CA LYS A 148 -0.88 -18.18 -7.74
C LYS A 148 -1.55 -19.09 -6.73
N TYR A 149 -0.77 -19.87 -5.99
CA TYR A 149 -1.30 -20.94 -5.13
C TYR A 149 -0.92 -20.80 -3.66
N ASP A 150 0.02 -19.95 -3.31
CA ASP A 150 0.35 -19.68 -1.91
C ASP A 150 -0.84 -19.02 -1.19
N SER A 151 -1.05 -19.43 0.06
CA SER A 151 -2.15 -18.89 0.89
C SER A 151 -1.94 -17.41 1.25
N LYS A 152 -0.68 -16.99 1.35
CA LYS A 152 -0.25 -15.61 1.63
C LYS A 152 0.82 -15.17 0.62
N PRO A 153 0.43 -14.99 -0.66
CA PRO A 153 1.39 -14.68 -1.71
C PRO A 153 2.02 -13.31 -1.52
N HIS A 154 3.32 -13.23 -1.83
CA HIS A 154 4.08 -11.97 -1.83
C HIS A 154 5.15 -12.03 -2.92
N VAL A 155 5.64 -10.87 -3.33
CA VAL A 155 6.65 -10.75 -4.39
C VAL A 155 8.01 -10.34 -3.82
N GLY A 156 8.04 -9.53 -2.78
CA GLY A 156 9.24 -8.88 -2.26
C GLY A 156 9.66 -7.65 -3.05
N SER A 157 10.29 -6.70 -2.38
CA SER A 157 10.70 -5.43 -2.97
C SER A 157 11.72 -5.59 -4.10
N ASP A 158 12.63 -6.53 -3.97
CA ASP A 158 13.68 -6.86 -4.93
C ASP A 158 13.13 -7.35 -6.28
N VAL A 159 12.16 -8.26 -6.26
CA VAL A 159 11.54 -8.82 -7.48
C VAL A 159 10.53 -7.84 -8.08
N LEU A 160 9.80 -7.10 -7.24
CA LEU A 160 8.76 -6.17 -7.70
C LEU A 160 9.31 -5.07 -8.61
N ARG A 161 10.56 -4.64 -8.40
CA ARG A 161 11.24 -3.68 -9.28
C ARG A 161 11.31 -4.17 -10.74
N GLY A 162 11.63 -5.45 -10.94
CA GLY A 162 11.65 -6.07 -12.28
C GLY A 162 10.25 -6.15 -12.91
N VAL A 163 9.25 -6.48 -12.12
CA VAL A 163 7.85 -6.53 -12.57
C VAL A 163 7.37 -5.17 -13.05
N ILE A 164 7.66 -4.11 -12.28
CA ILE A 164 7.29 -2.73 -12.61
C ILE A 164 7.96 -2.29 -13.92
N LYS A 165 9.27 -2.57 -14.05
CA LYS A 165 10.01 -2.29 -15.28
C LYS A 165 9.38 -2.99 -16.48
N GLY A 166 9.06 -4.28 -16.37
CA GLY A 166 8.44 -5.03 -17.46
C GLY A 166 7.06 -4.49 -17.88
N LEU A 167 6.25 -4.00 -16.91
CA LEU A 167 4.98 -3.32 -17.20
C LEU A 167 5.20 -1.98 -17.93
N ARG A 168 6.15 -1.15 -17.45
CA ARG A 168 6.55 0.09 -18.11
C ARG A 168 6.92 -0.15 -19.57
N ASP A 169 7.85 -1.07 -19.79
CA ASP A 169 8.38 -1.36 -21.12
C ASP A 169 7.22 -1.81 -22.04
N ARG A 170 6.30 -2.62 -21.54
CA ARG A 170 5.14 -3.07 -22.33
C ARG A 170 4.15 -1.95 -22.65
N ILE A 171 3.85 -1.05 -21.71
CA ILE A 171 2.98 0.11 -21.95
C ILE A 171 3.60 0.99 -23.05
N THR A 172 4.90 1.22 -22.99
CA THR A 172 5.65 2.02 -23.98
C THR A 172 5.64 1.33 -25.36
N GLU A 173 5.87 0.02 -25.45
CA GLU A 173 5.76 -0.75 -26.69
C GLU A 173 4.38 -0.64 -27.35
N LEU A 174 3.33 -0.51 -26.53
CA LEU A 174 1.95 -0.34 -26.99
C LEU A 174 1.62 1.13 -27.36
N GLY A 175 2.60 2.03 -27.32
CA GLY A 175 2.48 3.43 -27.71
C GLY A 175 2.06 4.37 -26.59
N GLY A 176 2.10 3.94 -25.32
CA GLY A 176 1.97 4.83 -24.18
C GLY A 176 3.22 5.69 -23.97
N GLU A 177 3.04 6.89 -23.44
CA GLU A 177 4.11 7.81 -23.11
C GLU A 177 4.25 7.97 -21.61
N ILE A 178 5.47 8.14 -21.09
CA ILE A 178 5.72 8.28 -19.65
C ILE A 178 6.60 9.49 -19.39
N TYR A 179 6.13 10.40 -18.54
CA TYR A 179 6.80 11.60 -18.13
C TYR A 179 7.20 11.49 -16.65
N TYR A 180 8.48 11.22 -16.43
CA TYR A 180 9.11 11.24 -15.09
C TYR A 180 9.55 12.64 -14.70
N ASP A 181 9.87 12.84 -13.41
CA ASP A 181 10.23 14.15 -12.84
C ASP A 181 9.22 15.25 -13.21
N THR A 182 7.94 14.87 -13.34
CA THR A 182 6.88 15.70 -13.86
C THR A 182 5.73 15.80 -12.84
N LEU A 183 5.53 17.01 -12.33
CA LEU A 183 4.48 17.29 -11.33
C LEU A 183 3.15 17.61 -12.02
N PHE A 184 2.09 16.92 -11.63
CA PHE A 184 0.72 17.35 -11.93
C PHE A 184 0.40 18.59 -11.09
N LYS A 185 0.23 19.73 -11.74
CA LYS A 185 0.13 21.03 -11.10
C LYS A 185 -1.30 21.53 -11.01
N ASP A 186 -2.08 21.34 -12.07
CA ASP A 186 -3.46 21.78 -12.10
C ASP A 186 -4.34 20.97 -13.06
N LEU A 187 -5.66 21.06 -12.83
CA LEU A 187 -6.72 20.48 -13.64
C LEU A 187 -7.54 21.59 -14.30
N GLU A 188 -7.73 21.48 -15.61
CA GLU A 188 -8.55 22.39 -16.36
C GLU A 188 -9.92 21.79 -16.68
N VAL A 189 -10.97 22.51 -16.29
CA VAL A 189 -12.36 22.09 -16.42
C VAL A 189 -13.19 23.22 -17.03
N SER A 190 -14.01 22.90 -18.04
CA SER A 190 -15.02 23.78 -18.59
C SER A 190 -16.30 22.99 -18.86
N ASP A 191 -17.44 23.61 -18.59
CA ASP A 191 -18.77 23.01 -18.80
C ASP A 191 -18.94 21.64 -18.09
N GLY A 192 -18.37 21.51 -16.87
CA GLY A 192 -18.46 20.29 -16.07
C GLY A 192 -17.65 19.08 -16.61
N ALA A 193 -16.73 19.31 -17.54
CA ALA A 193 -15.89 18.29 -18.13
C ALA A 193 -14.42 18.69 -18.14
N VAL A 194 -13.53 17.70 -18.06
CA VAL A 194 -12.07 17.86 -18.21
C VAL A 194 -11.76 18.41 -19.60
N LYS A 195 -10.82 19.35 -19.69
CA LYS A 195 -10.30 19.93 -20.94
C LYS A 195 -8.78 19.73 -21.08
N GLY A 196 -8.08 19.61 -19.95
CA GLY A 196 -6.65 19.46 -19.96
C GLY A 196 -6.07 19.36 -18.55
N VAL A 197 -4.76 19.23 -18.49
CA VAL A 197 -3.98 19.30 -17.28
C VAL A 197 -2.80 20.23 -17.46
N VAL A 198 -2.40 20.90 -16.39
CA VAL A 198 -1.14 21.63 -16.32
C VAL A 198 -0.14 20.78 -15.59
N ILE A 199 1.00 20.56 -16.19
CA ILE A 199 2.14 19.84 -15.60
C ILE A 199 3.32 20.79 -15.41
N SER A 200 4.21 20.46 -14.48
CA SER A 200 5.48 21.16 -14.33
C SER A 200 6.62 20.18 -14.53
N LYS A 201 7.46 20.44 -15.53
CA LYS A 201 8.62 19.63 -15.88
C LYS A 201 9.85 20.53 -15.94
N ASN A 202 10.91 20.16 -15.22
CA ASN A 202 12.14 20.98 -15.15
C ASN A 202 11.89 22.45 -14.75
N GLY A 203 10.87 22.72 -13.92
CA GLY A 203 10.50 24.05 -13.48
C GLY A 203 9.68 24.87 -14.50
N HIS A 204 9.33 24.31 -15.64
CA HIS A 204 8.49 24.92 -16.65
C HIS A 204 7.09 24.28 -16.65
N ASP A 205 6.08 25.14 -16.73
CA ASP A 205 4.69 24.69 -16.83
C ASP A 205 4.34 24.43 -18.29
N GLU A 206 3.74 23.26 -18.54
CA GLU A 206 3.27 22.81 -19.85
C GLU A 206 1.80 22.42 -19.75
N HIS A 207 1.06 22.57 -20.84
CA HIS A 207 -0.34 22.17 -20.94
C HIS A 207 -0.46 20.90 -21.78
N ILE A 208 -1.31 19.97 -21.34
CA ILE A 208 -1.68 18.77 -22.09
C ILE A 208 -3.20 18.76 -22.27
N ASP A 209 -3.64 18.86 -23.52
CA ASP A 209 -5.06 18.69 -23.88
C ASP A 209 -5.49 17.24 -23.61
N THR A 210 -6.53 17.07 -22.81
CA THR A 210 -7.17 15.77 -22.56
C THR A 210 -8.59 15.96 -22.08
N ASP A 211 -9.46 15.00 -22.38
CA ASP A 211 -10.81 14.90 -21.85
C ASP A 211 -10.95 13.83 -20.76
N THR A 212 -9.85 13.14 -20.45
CA THR A 212 -9.83 11.98 -19.55
C THR A 212 -8.59 12.00 -18.65
N VAL A 213 -8.81 12.15 -17.35
CA VAL A 213 -7.74 12.17 -16.32
C VAL A 213 -8.02 11.11 -15.26
N ILE A 214 -7.05 10.24 -15.02
CA ILE A 214 -7.06 9.25 -13.94
C ILE A 214 -6.14 9.72 -12.82
N LEU A 215 -6.69 10.00 -11.64
CA LEU A 215 -5.96 10.45 -10.47
C LEU A 215 -5.53 9.25 -9.61
N ALA A 216 -4.38 8.65 -9.92
CA ALA A 216 -3.79 7.52 -9.20
C ALA A 216 -2.69 7.96 -8.22
N LEU A 217 -2.97 8.99 -7.44
CA LEU A 217 -2.02 9.84 -6.69
C LEU A 217 -1.29 9.14 -5.54
N GLY A 218 -1.81 8.03 -5.01
CA GLY A 218 -1.38 7.48 -3.72
C GLY A 218 -1.77 8.40 -2.54
N HIS A 219 -1.64 7.89 -1.31
CA HIS A 219 -2.10 8.61 -0.11
C HIS A 219 -1.20 9.77 0.33
N SER A 220 0.01 9.89 -0.21
CA SER A 220 1.00 10.89 0.22
C SER A 220 0.97 12.20 -0.56
N SER A 221 0.18 12.33 -1.63
CA SER A 221 0.12 13.51 -2.52
C SER A 221 -0.72 14.65 -1.92
N ARG A 222 -0.31 15.11 -0.74
CA ARG A 222 -1.05 16.09 0.09
C ARG A 222 -1.18 17.45 -0.58
N ASP A 223 -0.18 17.88 -1.29
CA ASP A 223 -0.17 19.09 -2.12
C ASP A 223 -1.27 19.04 -3.19
N THR A 224 -1.35 17.93 -3.91
CA THR A 224 -2.37 17.71 -4.95
C THR A 224 -3.77 17.62 -4.33
N PHE A 225 -3.94 16.96 -3.17
CA PHE A 225 -5.24 16.93 -2.47
C PHE A 225 -5.69 18.32 -2.06
N ARG A 226 -4.81 19.18 -1.57
CA ARG A 226 -5.11 20.58 -1.25
C ARG A 226 -5.48 21.38 -2.49
N MET A 227 -4.72 21.21 -3.58
CA MET A 227 -5.00 21.86 -4.86
C MET A 227 -6.39 21.47 -5.37
N LEU A 228 -6.75 20.20 -5.36
CA LEU A 228 -8.07 19.72 -5.78
C LEU A 228 -9.20 20.21 -4.87
N TYR A 229 -9.00 20.20 -3.54
CA TYR A 229 -9.99 20.67 -2.58
C TYR A 229 -10.27 22.18 -2.69
N ASN A 230 -9.27 22.95 -3.11
CA ASN A 230 -9.43 24.40 -3.32
C ASN A 230 -10.24 24.74 -4.58
N LYS A 231 -10.62 23.75 -5.38
CA LYS A 231 -11.51 23.94 -6.52
C LYS A 231 -12.97 23.78 -6.04
N ASP A 232 -13.75 24.85 -6.04
CA ASP A 232 -15.11 24.87 -5.50
C ASP A 232 -15.99 23.74 -6.04
N TYR A 233 -15.83 23.39 -7.33
CA TYR A 233 -16.59 22.31 -7.96
C TYR A 233 -16.18 20.90 -7.54
N LEU A 234 -15.05 20.70 -6.81
CA LEU A 234 -14.62 19.40 -6.28
C LEU A 234 -14.79 19.29 -4.76
N LYS A 235 -14.98 20.39 -4.07
CA LYS A 235 -14.94 20.49 -2.61
C LYS A 235 -15.88 19.51 -1.91
N ASP A 236 -17.14 19.42 -2.37
CA ASP A 236 -18.17 18.57 -1.78
C ASP A 236 -18.00 17.07 -2.12
N TYR A 237 -17.07 16.74 -3.01
CA TYR A 237 -16.77 15.39 -3.45
C TYR A 237 -15.50 14.82 -2.84
N ILE A 238 -14.85 15.56 -1.93
CA ILE A 238 -13.72 15.11 -1.13
C ILE A 238 -14.18 15.09 0.33
N VAL A 239 -14.25 13.91 0.92
CA VAL A 239 -14.79 13.69 2.26
C VAL A 239 -13.78 13.04 3.18
N SER A 240 -13.90 13.25 4.49
CA SER A 240 -13.07 12.63 5.52
C SER A 240 -13.24 11.12 5.54
N LYS A 241 -12.17 10.41 5.88
CA LYS A 241 -12.15 8.96 6.04
C LYS A 241 -11.37 8.58 7.29
N ASN A 242 -11.88 7.60 8.03
CA ASN A 242 -11.16 7.02 9.16
C ASN A 242 -9.86 6.36 8.70
N PHE A 243 -8.82 6.46 9.53
CA PHE A 243 -7.54 5.78 9.34
C PHE A 243 -6.99 5.30 10.69
N ALA A 244 -5.74 4.90 10.75
CA ALA A 244 -5.13 4.48 12.00
C ALA A 244 -3.69 4.97 12.09
N VAL A 245 -3.21 5.16 13.32
CA VAL A 245 -1.86 5.61 13.60
C VAL A 245 -1.25 4.79 14.73
N GLY A 246 0.08 4.68 14.76
CA GLY A 246 0.78 3.94 15.80
C GLY A 246 2.28 3.85 15.53
N PHE A 247 2.87 2.74 15.97
CA PHE A 247 4.30 2.49 15.84
C PHE A 247 4.56 1.17 15.12
N ARG A 248 5.69 1.06 14.43
CA ARG A 248 6.24 -0.23 14.02
C ARG A 248 6.87 -0.93 15.20
N VAL A 249 6.47 -2.17 15.41
CA VAL A 249 6.94 -3.04 16.49
C VAL A 249 7.82 -4.11 15.89
N ILE A 250 9.07 -4.21 16.35
CA ILE A 250 10.08 -5.16 15.85
C ILE A 250 10.31 -6.25 16.89
N HIS A 251 10.28 -7.50 16.42
CA HIS A 251 10.68 -8.70 17.18
C HIS A 251 11.73 -9.48 16.41
N LYS A 252 12.48 -10.37 17.07
CA LYS A 252 13.22 -11.41 16.37
C LYS A 252 12.24 -12.32 15.62
N GLN A 253 12.54 -12.65 14.35
CA GLN A 253 11.70 -13.55 13.58
C GLN A 253 11.60 -14.93 14.24
N SER A 254 12.68 -15.42 14.82
CA SER A 254 12.71 -16.71 15.52
C SER A 254 11.77 -16.77 16.73
N PHE A 255 11.54 -15.63 17.43
CA PHE A 255 10.55 -15.55 18.50
C PHE A 255 9.13 -15.74 17.93
N ILE A 256 8.82 -15.06 16.84
CA ILE A 256 7.51 -15.18 16.17
C ILE A 256 7.33 -16.58 15.60
N ASP A 257 8.34 -17.16 14.97
CA ASP A 257 8.28 -18.51 14.40
C ASP A 257 8.00 -19.56 15.47
N LYS A 258 8.70 -19.50 16.61
CA LYS A 258 8.44 -20.37 17.76
C LYS A 258 7.01 -20.26 18.29
N SER A 259 6.47 -19.03 18.34
CA SER A 259 5.11 -18.79 18.77
C SER A 259 4.07 -19.39 17.81
N GLN A 260 4.30 -19.30 16.51
CA GLN A 260 3.34 -19.73 15.49
C GLN A 260 3.45 -21.22 15.12
N TYR A 261 4.68 -21.77 15.10
CA TYR A 261 4.98 -23.13 14.66
C TYR A 261 5.26 -24.10 15.81
N GLY A 262 5.50 -23.58 17.00
CA GLY A 262 5.90 -24.35 18.18
C GLY A 262 7.39 -24.29 18.46
N PRO A 263 7.82 -24.62 19.69
CA PRO A 263 9.20 -24.43 20.17
C PRO A 263 10.26 -25.24 19.40
N ASP A 264 9.86 -26.36 18.83
CA ASP A 264 10.75 -27.28 18.11
C ASP A 264 10.70 -27.14 16.58
N TYR A 265 10.15 -26.01 16.06
CA TYR A 265 9.90 -25.87 14.64
C TYR A 265 11.15 -26.03 13.77
N ASP A 266 12.29 -25.51 14.19
CA ASP A 266 13.56 -25.64 13.46
C ASP A 266 14.00 -27.09 13.34
N ARG A 267 13.90 -27.88 14.44
CA ARG A 267 14.26 -29.26 14.46
C ARG A 267 13.33 -30.17 13.65
N ILE A 268 12.01 -29.85 13.68
CA ILE A 268 10.97 -30.67 13.03
C ILE A 268 10.92 -30.41 11.54
N TYR A 269 11.02 -29.16 11.12
CA TYR A 269 10.73 -28.74 9.76
C TYR A 269 11.97 -28.36 8.94
N ASN A 270 13.16 -28.27 9.58
CA ASN A 270 14.45 -28.05 8.92
C ASN A 270 14.43 -27.05 7.76
N GLY A 271 13.92 -25.86 8.01
CA GLY A 271 13.82 -24.78 7.01
C GLY A 271 12.71 -24.92 5.96
N LEU A 272 11.82 -25.91 6.07
CA LEU A 272 10.68 -26.08 5.15
C LEU A 272 9.57 -25.05 5.39
N LEU A 273 9.52 -24.44 6.57
CA LEU A 273 8.51 -23.45 6.90
C LEU A 273 9.05 -22.05 6.60
N PRO A 274 8.25 -21.20 5.93
CA PRO A 274 8.63 -19.81 5.68
C PRO A 274 8.60 -19.00 6.98
N ALA A 275 9.25 -17.83 6.99
CA ALA A 275 9.12 -16.85 8.07
C ALA A 275 7.64 -16.61 8.38
N SER A 276 7.23 -16.83 9.64
CA SER A 276 5.82 -16.82 10.02
C SER A 276 5.27 -15.41 10.14
N PRO A 277 4.10 -15.13 9.56
CA PRO A 277 3.35 -13.92 9.79
C PRO A 277 2.36 -14.09 10.93
N TYR A 278 1.93 -12.97 11.51
CA TYR A 278 0.80 -12.92 12.43
C TYR A 278 -0.22 -11.87 12.03
N LYS A 279 -1.42 -11.98 12.58
CA LYS A 279 -2.47 -10.96 12.51
C LYS A 279 -3.11 -10.85 13.89
N LEU A 280 -3.07 -9.67 14.47
CA LEU A 280 -3.55 -9.35 15.81
C LEU A 280 -4.61 -8.26 15.72
N THR A 281 -5.67 -8.38 16.50
CA THR A 281 -6.75 -7.39 16.58
C THR A 281 -7.30 -7.36 18.00
N HIS A 282 -7.62 -6.16 18.47
CA HIS A 282 -8.29 -5.93 19.74
C HIS A 282 -9.33 -4.82 19.58
N ASN A 283 -10.55 -5.07 20.02
CA ASN A 283 -11.62 -4.07 20.04
C ASN A 283 -11.58 -3.32 21.37
N LEU A 284 -11.49 -2.00 21.31
CA LEU A 284 -11.52 -1.14 22.48
C LEU A 284 -12.93 -1.02 23.06
N LYS A 285 -13.07 -0.88 24.37
CA LYS A 285 -14.38 -0.73 25.03
C LYS A 285 -15.10 0.55 24.63
N GLU A 286 -14.37 1.61 24.36
CA GLU A 286 -14.88 2.93 23.99
C GLU A 286 -15.13 3.09 22.47
N GLY A 287 -15.00 2.00 21.72
CA GLY A 287 -15.13 1.99 20.25
C GLY A 287 -13.78 2.09 19.52
N GLY A 288 -13.78 1.65 18.26
CA GLY A 288 -12.55 1.49 17.49
C GLY A 288 -11.75 0.24 17.88
N GLY A 289 -10.50 0.20 17.48
CA GLY A 289 -9.66 -0.98 17.74
C GLY A 289 -8.18 -0.71 17.60
N VAL A 290 -7.41 -1.67 18.12
CA VAL A 290 -5.96 -1.77 17.93
C VAL A 290 -5.66 -3.00 17.12
N TYR A 291 -4.81 -2.90 16.10
CA TYR A 291 -4.55 -4.04 15.23
C TYR A 291 -3.15 -3.99 14.59
N SER A 292 -2.67 -5.18 14.23
CA SER A 292 -1.47 -5.31 13.41
C SER A 292 -1.79 -4.96 11.96
N PHE A 293 -0.98 -4.08 11.37
CA PHE A 293 -1.11 -3.64 9.98
C PHE A 293 0.20 -3.88 9.23
N CYS A 294 0.10 -4.34 7.99
CA CYS A 294 1.23 -4.57 7.11
C CYS A 294 2.43 -5.29 7.78
N MET A 295 2.14 -6.40 8.51
CA MET A 295 3.17 -7.22 9.14
C MET A 295 4.12 -7.79 8.09
N CYS A 296 5.43 -7.60 8.25
CA CYS A 296 6.50 -8.02 7.35
C CYS A 296 7.37 -9.07 8.06
N PRO A 297 7.15 -10.37 7.78
CA PRO A 297 8.03 -11.42 8.29
C PRO A 297 9.39 -11.33 7.61
N GLY A 298 10.47 -11.58 8.34
CA GLY A 298 11.84 -11.53 7.81
C GLY A 298 12.16 -10.21 7.09
N GLY A 299 11.64 -9.08 7.59
CA GLY A 299 11.71 -7.78 6.94
C GLY A 299 12.37 -6.69 7.77
N TYR A 300 12.37 -5.50 7.23
CA TYR A 300 12.99 -4.30 7.78
C TYR A 300 11.94 -3.24 8.06
N VAL A 301 12.17 -2.40 9.05
CA VAL A 301 11.52 -1.09 9.15
C VAL A 301 12.29 -0.10 8.29
N VAL A 302 11.58 0.69 7.49
CA VAL A 302 12.21 1.65 6.58
C VAL A 302 11.74 3.06 6.86
N ASN A 303 12.62 4.05 6.69
CA ASN A 303 12.21 5.44 6.64
C ASN A 303 11.45 5.69 5.33
N ALA A 304 10.16 5.99 5.46
CA ALA A 304 9.22 6.16 4.34
C ALA A 304 8.75 7.61 4.17
N SER A 305 9.51 8.56 4.69
CA SER A 305 9.22 9.99 4.60
C SER A 305 9.23 10.51 3.17
N SER A 306 8.42 11.51 2.91
CA SER A 306 8.30 12.16 1.59
C SER A 306 8.05 13.66 1.68
N THR A 307 8.15 14.23 2.87
CA THR A 307 7.92 15.65 3.15
C THR A 307 9.08 16.20 3.98
N ASP A 308 9.41 17.47 3.77
CA ASP A 308 10.32 18.18 4.64
C ASP A 308 9.80 18.17 6.08
N ASN A 309 10.74 18.03 7.02
CA ASN A 309 10.47 18.07 8.46
C ASN A 309 9.41 17.04 8.93
N GLY A 310 9.25 15.95 8.20
CA GLY A 310 8.34 14.87 8.55
C GLY A 310 9.03 13.51 8.58
N ILE A 311 8.81 12.71 9.64
CA ILE A 311 9.26 11.32 9.70
C ILE A 311 8.05 10.40 9.74
N CYS A 312 8.02 9.44 8.83
CA CYS A 312 7.14 8.28 8.93
C CYS A 312 7.90 6.99 8.56
N VAL A 313 7.46 5.89 9.11
CA VAL A 313 8.06 4.58 8.87
C VAL A 313 7.08 3.64 8.17
N ASN A 314 7.62 2.64 7.49
CA ASN A 314 6.87 1.53 6.93
C ASN A 314 7.68 0.24 7.08
N GLY A 315 7.13 -0.90 6.64
CA GLY A 315 7.83 -2.17 6.60
C GLY A 315 8.06 -2.64 5.18
N MET A 316 9.21 -3.27 4.97
CA MET A 316 9.62 -3.85 3.71
C MET A 316 10.24 -5.23 3.94
N SER A 317 10.13 -6.11 2.96
CA SER A 317 10.94 -7.33 2.92
C SER A 317 11.32 -7.70 1.49
N ASN A 318 12.41 -8.45 1.36
CA ASN A 318 12.78 -9.12 0.13
C ASN A 318 11.97 -10.42 -0.04
N VAL A 319 12.06 -11.03 -1.21
CA VAL A 319 11.30 -12.25 -1.54
C VAL A 319 11.62 -13.43 -0.62
N ASP A 320 12.85 -13.53 -0.12
CA ASP A 320 13.32 -14.61 0.76
C ASP A 320 13.04 -14.37 2.26
N ARG A 321 12.66 -13.15 2.67
CA ARG A 321 12.27 -12.82 4.05
C ARG A 321 13.28 -13.27 5.11
N ASN A 322 14.56 -12.95 4.92
CA ASN A 322 15.66 -13.47 5.71
C ASN A 322 16.42 -12.44 6.56
N SER A 323 15.83 -11.27 6.87
CA SER A 323 16.49 -10.27 7.72
C SER A 323 16.79 -10.77 9.15
N GLY A 324 16.09 -11.79 9.61
CA GLY A 324 16.11 -12.25 10.99
C GLY A 324 15.12 -11.53 11.92
N TYR A 325 14.39 -10.54 11.42
CA TYR A 325 13.44 -9.74 12.18
C TYR A 325 12.04 -9.78 11.57
N ALA A 326 11.04 -9.74 12.44
CA ALA A 326 9.64 -9.57 12.11
C ALA A 326 9.21 -8.16 12.53
N ASN A 327 8.53 -7.43 11.69
CA ASN A 327 7.95 -6.15 12.10
C ASN A 327 6.50 -5.99 11.64
N SER A 328 5.73 -5.24 12.42
CA SER A 328 4.35 -4.88 12.08
C SER A 328 4.04 -3.49 12.62
N ALA A 329 3.32 -2.69 11.88
CA ALA A 329 2.64 -1.57 12.50
C ALA A 329 1.60 -2.11 13.49
N ILE A 330 1.61 -1.61 14.70
CA ILE A 330 0.52 -1.74 15.66
C ILE A 330 -0.14 -0.38 15.73
N VAL A 331 -1.40 -0.32 15.31
CA VAL A 331 -2.08 0.94 15.07
C VAL A 331 -3.42 1.01 15.78
N VAL A 332 -3.77 2.21 16.21
CA VAL A 332 -5.03 2.57 16.86
C VAL A 332 -5.92 3.25 15.82
N SER A 333 -7.16 2.78 15.70
CA SER A 333 -8.16 3.42 14.84
C SER A 333 -8.46 4.84 15.32
N ILE A 334 -8.46 5.79 14.39
CA ILE A 334 -8.87 7.17 14.63
C ILE A 334 -9.84 7.63 13.55
N GLY A 335 -10.70 8.57 13.93
CA GLY A 335 -11.71 9.15 13.07
C GLY A 335 -11.75 10.68 13.21
N PRO A 336 -12.71 11.34 12.54
CA PRO A 336 -12.88 12.80 12.62
C PRO A 336 -12.96 13.33 14.04
N ASP A 337 -13.55 12.60 14.98
CA ASP A 337 -13.62 13.01 16.40
C ASP A 337 -12.24 13.16 17.07
N ASP A 338 -11.23 12.50 16.53
CA ASP A 338 -9.86 12.56 17.07
C ASP A 338 -9.02 13.69 16.47
N TYR A 339 -9.31 14.13 15.26
CA TYR A 339 -8.45 15.07 14.51
C TYR A 339 -9.19 16.23 13.84
N ASN A 340 -10.53 16.27 13.92
CA ASN A 340 -11.33 17.31 13.26
C ASN A 340 -11.26 18.63 14.03
N VAL A 341 -10.41 19.54 13.59
CA VAL A 341 -10.20 20.84 14.21
C VAL A 341 -11.01 21.93 13.52
N THR A 342 -11.12 21.86 12.19
CA THR A 342 -11.74 22.93 11.38
C THR A 342 -13.03 22.50 10.70
N GLY A 343 -13.38 21.21 10.72
CA GLY A 343 -14.49 20.63 9.96
C GLY A 343 -14.15 20.33 8.50
N SER A 344 -12.89 20.53 8.11
CA SER A 344 -12.42 20.24 6.76
C SER A 344 -12.11 18.75 6.59
N PRO A 345 -12.44 18.16 5.43
CA PRO A 345 -11.99 16.80 5.12
C PRO A 345 -10.46 16.65 5.10
N LEU A 346 -9.72 17.76 4.99
CA LEU A 346 -8.26 17.77 5.03
C LEU A 346 -7.66 17.71 6.45
N ASP A 347 -8.48 17.79 7.50
CA ASP A 347 -7.99 17.76 8.89
C ASP A 347 -7.24 16.47 9.21
N GLY A 348 -7.64 15.33 8.62
CA GLY A 348 -6.90 14.09 8.74
C GLY A 348 -5.49 14.15 8.13
N ILE A 349 -5.31 14.87 7.03
CA ILE A 349 -4.00 15.13 6.42
C ILE A 349 -3.16 16.02 7.34
N ASN A 350 -3.76 17.09 7.87
CA ASN A 350 -3.09 18.00 8.79
C ASN A 350 -2.64 17.29 10.08
N TYR A 351 -3.47 16.37 10.58
CA TYR A 351 -3.12 15.54 11.73
C TYR A 351 -1.92 14.62 11.44
N GLN A 352 -1.89 13.94 10.28
CA GLN A 352 -0.72 13.13 9.88
C GLN A 352 0.54 13.98 9.82
N GLU A 353 0.49 15.17 9.21
CA GLU A 353 1.64 16.09 9.15
C GLU A 353 2.08 16.55 10.54
N MET A 354 1.13 16.84 11.41
CA MET A 354 1.43 17.26 12.79
C MET A 354 2.23 16.18 13.54
N ILE A 355 1.81 14.92 13.50
CA ILE A 355 2.52 13.84 14.20
C ILE A 355 3.86 13.50 13.54
N GLU A 356 3.93 13.54 12.20
CA GLU A 356 5.17 13.34 11.46
C GLU A 356 6.20 14.44 11.74
N ASN A 357 5.76 15.69 11.84
CA ASN A 357 6.62 16.83 12.22
C ASN A 357 7.05 16.75 13.69
N LYS A 358 6.14 16.36 14.58
CA LYS A 358 6.44 16.20 15.99
C LYS A 358 7.56 15.17 16.23
N ILE A 359 7.48 14.03 15.55
CA ILE A 359 8.51 12.99 15.69
C ILE A 359 9.82 13.39 14.98
N TYR A 360 9.75 14.13 13.87
CA TYR A 360 10.93 14.72 13.23
C TYR A 360 11.70 15.60 14.19
N ASN A 361 11.02 16.47 14.93
CA ASN A 361 11.66 17.36 15.90
C ASN A 361 12.24 16.58 17.09
N LEU A 362 11.50 15.60 17.63
CA LEU A 362 11.97 14.75 18.74
C LEU A 362 13.21 13.92 18.32
N GLY A 363 13.22 13.41 17.10
CA GLY A 363 14.28 12.57 16.55
C GLY A 363 15.38 13.34 15.82
N GLN A 364 15.29 14.68 15.74
CA GLN A 364 16.24 15.52 15.01
C GLN A 364 16.45 15.08 13.55
N GLY A 365 15.34 14.80 12.86
CA GLY A 365 15.34 14.34 11.47
C GLY A 365 15.61 12.85 11.27
N LYS A 366 15.68 12.06 12.36
CA LYS A 366 15.92 10.62 12.33
C LYS A 366 14.69 9.86 12.81
N ILE A 367 14.59 8.58 12.47
CA ILE A 367 13.58 7.67 13.03
C ILE A 367 13.77 7.63 14.55
N LEU A 368 12.74 7.96 15.31
CA LEU A 368 12.76 7.85 16.75
C LEU A 368 12.44 6.40 17.14
N ILE A 369 13.27 5.81 17.97
CA ILE A 369 13.09 4.45 18.48
C ILE A 369 13.06 4.44 20.00
N SER A 370 12.33 3.47 20.55
CA SER A 370 12.26 3.22 22.00
C SER A 370 11.98 1.74 22.27
N ARG A 371 12.48 1.22 23.36
CA ARG A 371 11.98 -0.08 23.86
C ARG A 371 10.54 0.06 24.34
N PHE A 372 9.78 -1.02 24.25
CA PHE A 372 8.41 -1.01 24.76
C PHE A 372 8.38 -0.76 26.28
N SER A 373 9.35 -1.29 27.02
CA SER A 373 9.51 -1.01 28.46
C SER A 373 9.63 0.47 28.77
N ASP A 374 10.53 1.18 28.08
CA ASP A 374 10.74 2.62 28.29
C ASP A 374 9.48 3.44 27.95
N TYR A 375 8.78 3.06 26.86
CA TYR A 375 7.52 3.67 26.47
C TYR A 375 6.42 3.45 27.51
N ALA A 376 6.26 2.22 28.00
CA ALA A 376 5.26 1.86 28.99
C ALA A 376 5.55 2.53 30.35
N ASP A 377 6.82 2.53 30.78
CA ASP A 377 7.25 3.17 32.04
C ASP A 377 6.99 4.68 32.02
N ALA A 378 7.24 5.35 30.91
CA ALA A 378 6.94 6.78 30.73
C ALA A 378 5.45 7.11 30.88
N LEU A 379 4.57 6.13 30.61
CA LEU A 379 3.12 6.23 30.77
C LEU A 379 2.61 5.68 32.11
N GLY A 380 3.53 5.23 33.00
CA GLY A 380 3.20 4.72 34.35
C GLY A 380 2.85 3.22 34.40
N TYR A 381 3.06 2.46 33.31
CA TYR A 381 2.85 1.01 33.25
C TYR A 381 4.16 0.27 33.50
N LYS A 382 4.41 -0.14 34.73
CA LYS A 382 5.65 -0.83 35.14
C LYS A 382 5.44 -2.33 35.28
N ARG A 383 6.30 -3.13 34.65
CA ARG A 383 6.39 -4.57 34.83
C ARG A 383 7.79 -5.07 34.49
N ASP A 384 8.08 -6.34 34.80
CA ASP A 384 9.33 -6.98 34.38
C ASP A 384 9.27 -7.41 32.90
N TYR A 385 10.41 -7.28 32.23
CA TYR A 385 10.58 -7.62 30.82
C TYR A 385 11.76 -8.59 30.64
N ASP A 386 11.56 -9.60 29.81
CA ASP A 386 12.60 -10.54 29.37
C ASP A 386 13.19 -10.05 28.04
N ARG A 387 14.02 -9.05 28.12
CA ARG A 387 14.54 -8.28 26.99
C ARG A 387 15.30 -9.14 26.01
N LEU A 388 14.80 -9.29 24.80
CA LEU A 388 15.51 -9.87 23.67
C LEU A 388 16.40 -8.84 23.00
N ASP A 389 17.63 -9.25 22.69
CA ASP A 389 18.54 -8.40 21.96
C ASP A 389 18.08 -8.17 20.52
N ILE A 390 18.00 -6.91 20.06
CA ILE A 390 17.67 -6.52 18.69
C ILE A 390 18.81 -5.63 18.22
N GLU A 391 19.43 -6.03 17.10
CA GLU A 391 20.46 -5.26 16.45
C GLU A 391 19.77 -4.28 15.49
N GLU A 392 19.63 -3.03 15.93
CA GLU A 392 18.86 -1.99 15.26
C GLU A 392 19.36 -1.77 13.80
N ASP A 393 20.66 -1.74 13.58
CA ASP A 393 21.27 -1.57 12.25
C ASP A 393 20.93 -2.68 11.25
N LYS A 394 20.53 -3.86 11.75
CA LYS A 394 20.08 -4.97 10.92
C LYS A 394 18.55 -5.01 10.73
N ALA A 395 17.83 -4.27 11.54
CA ALA A 395 16.37 -4.26 11.55
C ALA A 395 15.75 -3.01 10.91
N ILE A 396 16.52 -1.90 10.82
CA ILE A 396 16.05 -0.59 10.39
C ILE A 396 16.89 -0.10 9.22
N LEU A 397 16.23 0.35 8.16
CA LEU A 397 16.85 1.06 7.03
C LEU A 397 16.48 2.54 7.10
N GLY A 398 17.49 3.35 7.44
CA GLY A 398 17.36 4.78 7.68
C GLY A 398 18.10 5.21 8.95
N LEU A 399 18.43 6.49 9.05
CA LEU A 399 19.04 7.03 10.26
C LEU A 399 18.04 7.00 11.41
N TYR A 400 18.45 6.58 12.60
CA TYR A 400 17.59 6.48 13.79
C TYR A 400 18.28 7.05 15.03
N THR A 401 17.50 7.30 16.07
CA THR A 401 17.97 7.74 17.40
C THR A 401 17.01 7.28 18.49
N ASN A 402 17.54 7.02 19.68
CA ASN A 402 16.72 6.69 20.85
C ASN A 402 16.00 7.94 21.37
N GLY A 403 14.75 7.75 21.85
CA GLY A 403 14.01 8.83 22.49
C GLY A 403 12.63 8.42 22.98
N ASP A 404 11.92 9.37 23.54
CA ASP A 404 10.65 9.15 24.23
C ASP A 404 9.46 9.22 23.26
N LEU A 405 8.99 8.05 22.83
CA LEU A 405 7.83 7.91 21.95
C LEU A 405 6.49 8.22 22.65
N SER A 406 6.41 8.23 23.99
CA SER A 406 5.19 8.52 24.72
C SER A 406 4.68 9.95 24.45
N LYS A 407 5.57 10.84 24.05
CA LYS A 407 5.27 12.23 23.71
C LYS A 407 4.59 12.41 22.35
N VAL A 408 4.56 11.41 21.49
CA VAL A 408 4.09 11.55 20.09
C VAL A 408 2.58 11.72 20.04
N TYR A 409 1.84 10.84 20.69
CA TYR A 409 0.38 10.80 20.63
C TYR A 409 -0.29 11.40 21.86
N SER A 410 -1.61 11.55 21.79
CA SER A 410 -2.45 11.90 22.94
C SER A 410 -2.55 10.75 23.94
N ASP A 411 -2.92 11.06 25.19
CA ASP A 411 -3.12 10.05 26.24
C ASP A 411 -4.11 8.96 25.83
N ARG A 412 -5.17 9.32 25.10
CA ARG A 412 -6.14 8.35 24.58
C ARG A 412 -5.49 7.32 23.67
N ILE A 413 -4.71 7.78 22.68
CA ILE A 413 -4.03 6.89 21.73
C ILE A 413 -2.95 6.07 22.43
N ASN A 414 -2.17 6.68 23.33
CA ASN A 414 -1.16 5.98 24.12
C ASN A 414 -1.77 4.87 24.98
N LYS A 415 -2.86 5.15 25.70
CA LYS A 415 -3.58 4.15 26.52
C LYS A 415 -4.14 3.02 25.67
N ALA A 416 -4.77 3.35 24.55
CA ALA A 416 -5.29 2.35 23.61
C ALA A 416 -4.18 1.46 23.02
N PHE A 417 -3.03 2.05 22.69
CA PHE A 417 -1.87 1.31 22.20
C PHE A 417 -1.36 0.31 23.24
N ILE A 418 -1.18 0.75 24.51
CA ILE A 418 -0.77 -0.13 25.63
C ILE A 418 -1.79 -1.25 25.82
N GLU A 419 -3.11 -0.94 25.89
CA GLU A 419 -4.17 -1.94 26.05
C GLU A 419 -4.11 -3.00 24.94
N GLY A 420 -3.93 -2.56 23.69
CA GLY A 420 -3.77 -3.46 22.54
C GLY A 420 -2.54 -4.34 22.64
N MET A 421 -1.40 -3.77 23.00
CA MET A 421 -0.13 -4.49 23.16
C MET A 421 -0.22 -5.55 24.27
N GLU A 422 -0.81 -5.23 25.41
CA GLU A 422 -1.03 -6.18 26.51
C GLU A 422 -2.01 -7.30 26.11
N HIS A 423 -3.07 -6.96 25.35
CA HIS A 423 -3.97 -7.97 24.82
C HIS A 423 -3.25 -8.93 23.86
N PHE A 424 -2.34 -8.43 23.03
CA PHE A 424 -1.56 -9.24 22.10
C PHE A 424 -0.57 -10.17 22.77
N ASP A 425 -0.10 -9.81 23.97
CA ASP A 425 0.74 -10.69 24.81
C ASP A 425 0.00 -11.97 25.24
N ASN A 426 -1.33 -11.90 25.38
CA ASN A 426 -2.16 -13.07 25.67
C ASN A 426 -2.32 -14.01 24.46
N ILE A 427 -2.21 -13.46 23.22
CA ILE A 427 -2.34 -14.22 21.97
C ILE A 427 -0.98 -14.81 21.56
N ILE A 428 0.05 -13.98 21.57
CA ILE A 428 1.46 -14.35 21.34
C ILE A 428 2.17 -14.15 22.67
N LYS A 429 2.30 -15.20 23.43
CA LYS A 429 2.85 -15.13 24.79
C LYS A 429 4.28 -14.58 24.77
N GLY A 430 4.52 -13.51 25.53
CA GLY A 430 5.78 -12.78 25.57
C GLY A 430 5.87 -11.69 24.49
N TYR A 431 4.79 -11.35 23.78
CA TYR A 431 4.79 -10.33 22.72
C TYR A 431 5.30 -8.97 23.24
N THR A 432 4.81 -8.52 24.40
CA THR A 432 5.35 -7.35 25.09
C THR A 432 6.47 -7.73 26.04
N GLY A 433 6.40 -8.93 26.66
CA GLY A 433 7.38 -9.43 27.62
C GLY A 433 8.80 -9.52 27.06
N SER A 434 8.95 -9.78 25.75
CA SER A 434 10.24 -9.79 25.06
C SER A 434 10.88 -8.41 24.86
N ASP A 435 10.23 -7.35 25.34
CA ASP A 435 10.65 -5.95 25.21
C ASP A 435 10.96 -5.53 23.77
N PRO A 436 9.96 -5.58 22.86
CA PRO A 436 10.17 -5.28 21.46
C PRO A 436 10.61 -3.83 21.23
N LEU A 437 11.25 -3.58 20.09
CA LEU A 437 11.62 -2.23 19.70
C LEU A 437 10.46 -1.55 18.98
N LEU A 438 10.11 -0.35 19.42
CA LEU A 438 9.15 0.53 18.78
C LEU A 438 9.88 1.51 17.87
N CYS A 439 9.34 1.72 16.66
CA CYS A 439 9.83 2.72 15.70
C CYS A 439 8.68 3.66 15.31
N GLY A 440 8.91 4.93 15.42
CA GLY A 440 7.86 5.92 15.15
C GLY A 440 8.06 6.70 13.87
N VAL A 441 7.02 7.13 13.25
CA VAL A 441 5.57 6.93 13.41
C VAL A 441 5.00 6.20 12.19
N GLU A 442 4.10 5.26 12.39
CA GLU A 442 3.27 4.74 11.30
C GLU A 442 2.02 5.61 11.22
N SER A 443 2.01 6.58 10.31
CA SER A 443 0.94 7.58 10.14
C SER A 443 0.10 7.37 8.90
N ARG A 444 0.62 6.62 7.92
CA ARG A 444 0.07 6.53 6.56
C ARG A 444 -0.50 5.14 6.26
N THR A 445 -1.32 4.62 7.17
CA THR A 445 -1.97 3.29 7.01
C THR A 445 -2.98 3.27 5.88
N SER A 446 -3.65 4.38 5.62
CA SER A 446 -4.57 4.58 4.48
C SER A 446 -4.75 6.08 4.23
N SER A 447 -5.34 6.43 3.08
CA SER A 447 -5.73 7.81 2.80
C SER A 447 -6.72 8.30 3.84
N PRO A 448 -6.53 9.51 4.43
CA PRO A 448 -7.48 10.12 5.36
C PRO A 448 -8.69 10.76 4.69
N ILE A 449 -8.75 10.70 3.36
CA ILE A 449 -9.85 11.24 2.55
C ILE A 449 -10.40 10.18 1.60
N THR A 450 -11.62 10.41 1.13
CA THR A 450 -12.21 9.70 0.00
C THR A 450 -12.67 10.71 -1.05
N MET A 451 -12.31 10.47 -2.29
CA MET A 451 -12.85 11.17 -3.46
C MET A 451 -14.07 10.42 -3.95
N LEU A 452 -15.25 11.01 -3.82
CA LEU A 452 -16.50 10.39 -4.24
C LEU A 452 -16.57 10.24 -5.76
N ARG A 453 -17.10 9.12 -6.23
CA ARG A 453 -17.28 8.83 -7.65
C ARG A 453 -18.65 8.18 -7.89
N ASN A 454 -19.20 8.41 -9.06
CA ASN A 454 -20.46 7.88 -9.49
C ASN A 454 -20.35 6.41 -9.99
N GLU A 455 -21.43 5.86 -10.49
CA GLU A 455 -21.47 4.48 -11.02
C GLU A 455 -20.55 4.28 -12.23
N LYS A 456 -20.28 5.32 -13.01
CA LYS A 456 -19.32 5.34 -14.13
C LYS A 456 -17.87 5.59 -13.66
N MET A 457 -17.63 5.60 -12.35
CA MET A 457 -16.32 5.73 -11.67
C MET A 457 -15.62 7.09 -11.84
N TYR A 458 -16.26 8.14 -12.36
CA TYR A 458 -15.73 9.50 -12.33
C TYR A 458 -16.38 10.35 -11.23
N MET A 459 -15.78 11.48 -10.87
CA MET A 459 -16.31 12.45 -9.90
C MET A 459 -17.54 13.19 -10.50
N ASN A 460 -17.87 14.34 -9.96
CA ASN A 460 -18.87 15.25 -10.55
C ASN A 460 -18.40 15.95 -11.84
N VAL A 461 -17.13 15.86 -12.17
CA VAL A 461 -16.54 16.36 -13.41
C VAL A 461 -16.39 15.19 -14.37
N LYS A 462 -17.04 15.28 -15.55
CA LYS A 462 -16.93 14.24 -16.60
C LYS A 462 -15.48 14.12 -17.03
N GLY A 463 -14.98 12.89 -17.09
CA GLY A 463 -13.60 12.58 -17.47
C GLY A 463 -12.58 12.63 -16.34
N LEU A 464 -12.99 12.90 -15.06
CA LEU A 464 -12.09 12.88 -13.91
C LEU A 464 -12.30 11.62 -13.06
N TYR A 465 -11.36 10.69 -13.10
CA TYR A 465 -11.44 9.37 -12.47
C TYR A 465 -10.48 9.25 -11.27
N PRO A 466 -10.96 9.37 -10.02
CA PRO A 466 -10.13 9.10 -8.85
C PRO A 466 -9.90 7.60 -8.68
N ALA A 467 -8.65 7.18 -8.50
CA ALA A 467 -8.23 5.78 -8.51
C ALA A 467 -7.39 5.38 -7.30
N GLY A 468 -7.56 4.15 -6.86
CA GLY A 468 -6.66 3.48 -5.93
C GLY A 468 -6.72 3.99 -4.50
N GLU A 469 -5.59 3.90 -3.80
CA GLU A 469 -5.51 4.18 -2.37
C GLU A 469 -5.64 5.66 -2.04
N GLY A 470 -5.01 6.53 -2.81
CA GLY A 470 -5.08 7.98 -2.59
C GLY A 470 -6.50 8.52 -2.67
N ALA A 471 -7.30 7.96 -3.55
CA ALA A 471 -8.71 8.28 -3.70
C ALA A 471 -9.62 7.61 -2.64
N GLY A 472 -9.07 6.78 -1.74
CA GLY A 472 -9.80 6.12 -0.67
C GLY A 472 -10.52 4.81 -1.05
N HIS A 473 -10.30 4.29 -2.28
CA HIS A 473 -11.00 3.13 -2.82
C HIS A 473 -10.25 1.81 -2.74
N ALA A 474 -8.98 1.83 -2.38
CA ALA A 474 -8.13 0.64 -2.25
C ALA A 474 -7.18 0.79 -1.05
N GLY A 475 -6.52 -0.29 -0.66
CA GLY A 475 -5.58 -0.28 0.48
C GLY A 475 -4.40 -1.25 0.30
N GLY A 476 -4.03 -1.59 -0.93
CA GLY A 476 -2.88 -2.47 -1.20
C GLY A 476 -2.69 -2.71 -2.69
N ILE A 477 -1.59 -3.35 -3.08
CA ILE A 477 -1.15 -3.54 -4.47
C ILE A 477 -2.27 -4.10 -5.35
N VAL A 478 -2.81 -5.27 -4.97
CA VAL A 478 -3.83 -5.96 -5.80
C VAL A 478 -5.12 -5.16 -5.88
N SER A 479 -5.58 -4.58 -4.76
CA SER A 479 -6.81 -3.80 -4.74
C SER A 479 -6.70 -2.52 -5.56
N ALA A 480 -5.56 -1.84 -5.50
CA ALA A 480 -5.30 -0.63 -6.28
C ALA A 480 -5.20 -0.95 -7.79
N ALA A 481 -4.48 -2.02 -8.14
CA ALA A 481 -4.37 -2.47 -9.53
C ALA A 481 -5.74 -2.84 -10.13
N ILE A 482 -6.56 -3.62 -9.40
CA ILE A 482 -7.92 -3.98 -9.86
C ILE A 482 -8.80 -2.73 -10.01
N ASP A 483 -8.67 -1.75 -9.13
CA ASP A 483 -9.41 -0.50 -9.24
C ASP A 483 -9.00 0.28 -10.50
N GLY A 484 -7.70 0.37 -10.78
CA GLY A 484 -7.16 0.93 -12.03
C GLY A 484 -7.65 0.19 -13.27
N MET A 485 -7.64 -1.15 -13.26
CA MET A 485 -8.17 -1.97 -14.37
C MET A 485 -9.64 -1.66 -14.66
N LYS A 486 -10.47 -1.57 -13.60
CA LYS A 486 -11.90 -1.24 -13.75
C LYS A 486 -12.11 0.14 -14.39
N ILE A 487 -11.32 1.13 -13.98
CA ILE A 487 -11.38 2.47 -14.58
C ILE A 487 -10.95 2.42 -16.05
N GLY A 488 -9.83 1.75 -16.36
CA GLY A 488 -9.40 1.55 -17.74
C GLY A 488 -10.47 0.90 -18.60
N GLU A 489 -11.12 -0.17 -18.11
CA GLU A 489 -12.24 -0.83 -18.80
C GLU A 489 -13.44 0.09 -19.00
N MET A 490 -13.76 0.93 -18.00
CA MET A 490 -14.86 1.88 -18.06
C MET A 490 -14.62 2.92 -19.17
N ILE A 491 -13.39 3.44 -19.23
CA ILE A 491 -12.99 4.41 -20.26
C ILE A 491 -13.03 3.77 -21.66
N VAL A 492 -12.50 2.54 -21.81
CA VAL A 492 -12.52 1.80 -23.08
C VAL A 492 -13.93 1.56 -23.58
N LYS A 493 -14.87 1.23 -22.69
CA LYS A 493 -16.27 1.01 -23.01
C LYS A 493 -17.02 2.30 -23.40
N GLY A 494 -16.50 3.46 -22.98
CA GLY A 494 -17.11 4.75 -23.25
C GLY A 494 -18.50 4.93 -22.65
N ASP A 495 -19.30 5.80 -23.26
CA ASP A 495 -20.70 6.06 -22.85
C ASP A 495 -21.68 4.95 -23.31
N LEU A 496 -21.16 3.77 -23.66
CA LEU A 496 -21.97 2.62 -24.09
C LEU A 496 -22.64 1.87 -22.93
N LEU A 497 -22.50 2.38 -21.69
CA LEU A 497 -23.20 1.86 -20.50
C LEU A 497 -24.23 2.85 -19.99
#